data_7d8243be394c8436799ce9d4a742c795
#
_entry.id   7d8243be394c8436799ce9d4a742c795
#
_cell.length_a   1.000
_cell.length_b   1.000
_cell.length_c   1.000
_cell.angle_alpha   90.00
_cell.angle_beta   90.00
_cell.angle_gamma   90.00
#
_symmetry.space_group_name_H-M   'P 1'
#
loop_
_entity.id
_entity.type
_entity.pdbx_description
1 polymer ?
#
loop_
_entity_poly.entity_id
_entity_poly.type
_entity_poly.pdbx_seq_one_letter_code
_entity_poly.pdbx_strand_id
1 'polypeptide(L)'
;MCVYRIQIYDWTKLTIFLFFLFPALEKYLSEAGNTRYFFAKFAVTSIFLYHIILSNSFLLMKVLIIFALQREVVDISLPECEVTTVVSGVGKARSAMALTRSILENRPDIVISVGTAGTFHHQVGDIIVCRHVIDRDYYKAKDVLELPCEGTTPELPFIKRFPSVIEGKTIFKSDFMVSCGDNFVTEGEGFGADVVDMESFAEYDVCQELGVPFFAIKYVTDVIGQNSMEIWEKRLADSRTALTTYFKNIQ
;
A
#
# COMPACT_ATOMS: atom_id res chain seq x y z
N MET A 1 -24.31 1.74 42.30
CA MET A 1 -23.48 2.61 41.45
C MET A 1 -22.94 1.77 40.30
N CYS A 2 -23.71 1.66 39.20
CA CYS A 2 -23.32 0.86 38.04
C CYS A 2 -22.42 1.68 37.14
N VAL A 3 -21.17 1.27 37.03
CA VAL A 3 -20.22 1.85 36.05
C VAL A 3 -20.48 1.14 34.72
N TYR A 4 -21.21 1.80 33.81
CA TYR A 4 -21.30 1.33 32.43
C TYR A 4 -19.95 1.60 31.71
N ARG A 5 -19.24 0.51 31.43
CA ARG A 5 -18.06 0.56 30.52
C ARG A 5 -18.60 0.62 29.09
N ILE A 6 -18.69 1.82 28.53
CA ILE A 6 -19.02 1.98 27.11
C ILE A 6 -17.76 1.67 26.31
N GLN A 7 -17.77 0.55 25.62
CA GLN A 7 -16.73 0.15 24.70
C GLN A 7 -17.07 0.78 23.34
N ILE A 8 -16.44 1.91 23.02
CA ILE A 8 -16.72 2.67 21.79
C ILE A 8 -15.81 2.13 20.68
N TYR A 9 -16.39 1.36 19.78
CA TYR A 9 -15.72 0.83 18.58
C TYR A 9 -15.86 1.72 17.33
N ASP A 10 -16.63 2.81 17.43
CA ASP A 10 -16.94 3.66 16.27
C ASP A 10 -16.97 5.15 16.69
N TRP A 11 -15.89 5.84 16.39
CA TRP A 11 -15.71 7.25 16.72
C TRP A 11 -16.66 8.17 15.94
N THR A 12 -17.14 7.76 14.77
CA THR A 12 -18.13 8.51 13.99
C THR A 12 -19.47 8.57 14.71
N LYS A 13 -19.87 7.48 15.36
CA LYS A 13 -21.09 7.43 16.18
C LYS A 13 -20.97 8.26 17.45
N LEU A 14 -19.79 8.31 18.06
CA LEU A 14 -19.55 9.17 19.22
C LEU A 14 -19.62 10.64 18.85
N THR A 15 -19.05 11.04 17.74
CA THR A 15 -19.09 12.42 17.23
C THR A 15 -20.53 12.85 16.92
N ILE A 16 -21.30 11.99 16.26
CA ILE A 16 -22.73 12.21 15.99
C ILE A 16 -23.52 12.31 17.30
N PHE A 17 -23.29 11.42 18.26
CA PHE A 17 -23.96 11.42 19.56
C PHE A 17 -23.67 12.71 20.36
N LEU A 18 -22.41 13.16 20.38
CA LEU A 18 -22.04 14.42 21.03
C LEU A 18 -22.64 15.64 20.30
N PHE A 19 -22.76 15.63 18.98
CA PHE A 19 -23.36 16.70 18.19
C PHE A 19 -24.87 16.88 18.51
N PHE A 20 -25.59 15.80 18.78
CA PHE A 20 -27.00 15.83 19.20
C PHE A 20 -27.19 16.13 20.68
N LEU A 21 -26.24 15.74 21.54
CA LEU A 21 -26.34 15.98 23.00
C LEU A 21 -26.01 17.43 23.36
N PHE A 22 -25.13 18.09 22.61
CA PHE A 22 -24.63 19.42 22.89
C PHE A 22 -25.72 20.49 22.97
N PRO A 23 -26.68 20.59 22.02
CA PRO A 23 -27.76 21.58 22.08
C PRO A 23 -28.72 21.33 23.24
N ALA A 24 -29.00 20.08 23.62
CA ALA A 24 -29.84 19.74 24.75
C ALA A 24 -29.18 20.12 26.09
N LEU A 25 -27.86 19.89 26.20
CA LEU A 25 -27.06 20.27 27.36
C LEU A 25 -26.96 21.80 27.48
N GLU A 26 -26.80 22.50 26.36
CA GLU A 26 -26.72 23.95 26.28
C GLU A 26 -28.01 24.61 26.76
N LYS A 27 -29.18 24.07 26.35
CA LYS A 27 -30.50 24.53 26.80
C LYS A 27 -30.66 24.34 28.32
N TYR A 28 -30.34 23.16 28.83
CA TYR A 28 -30.45 22.83 30.25
C TYR A 28 -29.55 23.69 31.15
N LEU A 29 -28.34 23.98 30.69
CA LEU A 29 -27.33 24.79 31.43
C LEU A 29 -27.59 26.30 31.32
N SER A 30 -28.22 26.78 30.27
CA SER A 30 -28.59 28.22 30.11
C SER A 30 -29.71 28.62 31.06
N GLU A 31 -30.62 27.73 31.40
CA GLU A 31 -31.71 27.97 32.33
C GLU A 31 -31.25 28.11 33.79
N ALA A 32 -30.02 27.66 34.10
CA ALA A 32 -29.49 27.62 35.47
C ALA A 32 -28.81 28.95 35.94
N GLY A 33 -28.70 29.98 35.10
CA GLY A 33 -28.35 31.37 35.47
C GLY A 33 -27.05 31.60 36.23
N ASN A 34 -25.99 30.78 36.05
CA ASN A 34 -24.87 30.76 36.97
C ASN A 34 -23.48 30.85 36.25
N THR A 35 -22.52 31.55 36.88
CA THR A 35 -21.10 31.64 36.46
C THR A 35 -20.46 30.26 36.25
N ARG A 36 -20.94 29.23 36.91
CA ARG A 36 -20.55 27.83 36.70
C ARG A 36 -20.85 27.35 35.28
N TYR A 37 -21.87 27.93 34.60
CA TYR A 37 -22.18 27.64 33.21
C TYR A 37 -21.06 28.04 32.25
N PHE A 38 -20.49 29.24 32.46
CA PHE A 38 -19.40 29.73 31.62
C PHE A 38 -18.15 28.84 31.70
N PHE A 39 -17.78 28.42 32.93
CA PHE A 39 -16.65 27.53 33.16
C PHE A 39 -16.90 26.12 32.62
N ALA A 40 -18.13 25.60 32.76
CA ALA A 40 -18.49 24.29 32.21
C ALA A 40 -18.47 24.31 30.66
N LYS A 41 -19.01 25.37 30.04
CA LYS A 41 -18.98 25.55 28.57
C LYS A 41 -17.53 25.66 28.08
N PHE A 42 -16.69 26.43 28.71
CA PHE A 42 -15.28 26.59 28.37
C PHE A 42 -14.50 25.28 28.54
N ALA A 43 -14.72 24.52 29.62
CA ALA A 43 -14.07 23.23 29.85
C ALA A 43 -14.50 22.17 28.80
N VAL A 44 -15.79 22.07 28.52
CA VAL A 44 -16.32 21.13 27.49
C VAL A 44 -15.80 21.49 26.10
N THR A 45 -15.80 22.80 25.74
CA THR A 45 -15.29 23.24 24.44
C THR A 45 -13.77 23.02 24.34
N SER A 46 -13.02 23.25 25.43
CA SER A 46 -11.57 22.98 25.47
C SER A 46 -11.25 21.51 25.38
N ILE A 47 -12.01 20.65 26.07
CA ILE A 47 -11.88 19.19 25.97
C ILE A 47 -12.24 18.71 24.56
N PHE A 48 -13.27 19.27 23.95
CA PHE A 48 -13.68 18.94 22.59
C PHE A 48 -12.65 19.40 21.54
N LEU A 49 -12.12 20.63 21.68
CA LEU A 49 -11.01 21.14 20.87
C LEU A 49 -9.73 20.33 21.09
N TYR A 50 -9.42 19.96 22.32
CA TYR A 50 -8.29 19.10 22.64
C TYR A 50 -8.44 17.69 22.04
N HIS A 51 -9.64 17.10 22.08
CA HIS A 51 -9.95 15.85 21.39
C HIS A 51 -9.93 15.99 19.86
N ILE A 52 -10.42 17.08 19.30
CA ILE A 52 -10.30 17.38 17.86
C ILE A 52 -8.82 17.58 17.47
N ILE A 53 -8.05 18.27 18.26
CA ILE A 53 -6.61 18.48 18.03
C ILE A 53 -5.84 17.15 18.18
N LEU A 54 -6.19 16.31 19.16
CA LEU A 54 -5.60 14.97 19.32
C LEU A 54 -6.09 13.97 18.27
N SER A 55 -7.32 14.07 17.79
CA SER A 55 -7.84 13.25 16.70
C SER A 55 -7.42 13.78 15.32
N ASN A 56 -7.10 15.06 15.21
CA ASN A 56 -6.43 15.71 14.09
C ASN A 56 -4.91 15.80 14.26
N SER A 57 -4.30 15.16 15.28
CA SER A 57 -2.92 14.72 15.10
C SER A 57 -2.98 13.82 13.87
N PHE A 58 -2.54 14.35 12.72
CA PHE A 58 -2.50 13.66 11.42
C PHE A 58 -2.00 12.25 11.67
N LEU A 59 -2.92 11.29 11.67
CA LEU A 59 -2.55 9.89 11.67
C LEU A 59 -1.93 9.72 10.29
N LEU A 60 -0.60 9.81 10.22
CA LEU A 60 0.14 9.61 8.98
C LEU A 60 -0.26 8.25 8.44
N MET A 61 -0.58 8.19 7.16
CA MET A 61 -0.86 6.92 6.49
C MET A 61 0.38 6.04 6.57
N LYS A 62 0.25 4.85 7.14
CA LYS A 62 1.34 3.89 7.27
C LYS A 62 1.52 3.11 5.99
N VAL A 63 2.61 3.34 5.30
CA VAL A 63 2.95 2.69 4.04
C VAL A 63 4.09 1.71 4.27
N LEU A 64 3.86 0.43 4.00
CA LEU A 64 4.91 -0.58 3.99
C LEU A 64 5.37 -0.81 2.56
N ILE A 65 6.66 -0.62 2.32
CA ILE A 65 7.29 -0.87 1.03
C ILE A 65 8.17 -2.09 1.15
N ILE A 66 7.95 -3.06 0.26
CA ILE A 66 8.70 -4.31 0.25
C ILE A 66 9.54 -4.41 -1.02
N PHE A 67 10.81 -4.78 -0.86
CA PHE A 67 11.78 -5.07 -1.91
C PHE A 67 12.25 -6.52 -1.78
N ALA A 68 12.53 -7.17 -2.90
CA ALA A 68 13.11 -8.52 -2.87
C ALA A 68 14.58 -8.51 -2.43
N LEU A 69 15.38 -7.55 -2.88
CA LEU A 69 16.81 -7.50 -2.66
C LEU A 69 17.28 -6.18 -2.04
N GLN A 70 18.26 -6.28 -1.14
CA GLN A 70 18.89 -5.09 -0.52
C GLN A 70 19.48 -4.12 -1.57
N ARG A 71 19.97 -4.63 -2.68
CA ARG A 71 20.56 -3.83 -3.77
C ARG A 71 19.52 -3.13 -4.67
N GLU A 72 18.23 -3.43 -4.50
CA GLU A 72 17.12 -2.73 -5.15
C GLU A 72 16.57 -1.58 -4.32
N VAL A 73 16.87 -1.57 -3.02
CA VAL A 73 16.32 -0.58 -2.09
C VAL A 73 16.71 0.83 -2.50
N VAL A 74 15.71 1.70 -2.55
CA VAL A 74 15.84 3.14 -2.70
C VAL A 74 15.24 3.85 -1.49
N ASP A 75 15.75 5.02 -1.19
CA ASP A 75 15.20 5.85 -0.11
C ASP A 75 13.89 6.50 -0.60
N ILE A 76 12.79 6.18 0.09
CA ILE A 76 11.45 6.61 -0.27
C ILE A 76 10.85 7.41 0.86
N SER A 77 10.53 8.65 0.55
CA SER A 77 9.74 9.53 1.40
C SER A 77 8.45 9.90 0.67
N LEU A 78 7.33 9.66 1.33
CA LEU A 78 6.00 9.97 0.80
C LEU A 78 5.38 11.09 1.63
N PRO A 79 4.89 12.19 1.02
CA PRO A 79 4.24 13.27 1.75
C PRO A 79 3.08 12.71 2.61
N GLU A 80 3.00 13.17 3.85
CA GLU A 80 1.95 12.80 4.82
C GLU A 80 1.84 11.28 5.11
N CYS A 81 2.95 10.53 4.94
CA CYS A 81 3.01 9.11 5.22
C CYS A 81 4.16 8.76 6.18
N GLU A 82 3.94 7.74 6.98
CA GLU A 82 4.98 7.00 7.71
C GLU A 82 5.39 5.80 6.86
N VAL A 83 6.62 5.79 6.37
CA VAL A 83 7.11 4.75 5.46
C VAL A 83 7.98 3.75 6.21
N THR A 84 7.62 2.48 6.15
CA THR A 84 8.44 1.35 6.60
C THR A 84 8.94 0.57 5.41
N THR A 85 10.25 0.33 5.31
CA THR A 85 10.87 -0.45 4.23
C THR A 85 11.31 -1.82 4.74
N VAL A 86 11.00 -2.86 3.96
CA VAL A 86 11.32 -4.26 4.26
C VAL A 86 12.03 -4.90 3.08
N VAL A 87 13.02 -5.74 3.36
CA VAL A 87 13.67 -6.60 2.36
C VAL A 87 13.30 -8.05 2.65
N SER A 88 12.61 -8.68 1.70
CA SER A 88 12.04 -10.02 1.89
C SER A 88 13.02 -11.16 1.59
N GLY A 89 13.92 -10.97 0.67
CA GLY A 89 14.59 -12.02 -0.08
C GLY A 89 13.76 -12.44 -1.30
N VAL A 90 14.40 -13.09 -2.25
CA VAL A 90 13.80 -13.51 -3.52
C VAL A 90 12.90 -14.74 -3.34
N GLY A 91 11.77 -14.73 -4.06
CA GLY A 91 10.83 -15.86 -4.18
C GLY A 91 9.62 -15.78 -3.24
N LYS A 92 8.55 -16.45 -3.64
CA LYS A 92 7.23 -16.41 -3.01
C LYS A 92 7.26 -16.73 -1.51
N ALA A 93 7.93 -17.81 -1.11
CA ALA A 93 7.93 -18.25 0.28
C ALA A 93 8.61 -17.25 1.22
N ARG A 94 9.74 -16.67 0.82
CA ARG A 94 10.48 -15.69 1.62
C ARG A 94 9.70 -14.39 1.72
N SER A 95 9.14 -13.94 0.61
CA SER A 95 8.37 -12.71 0.55
C SER A 95 7.12 -12.81 1.42
N ALA A 96 6.34 -13.90 1.30
CA ALA A 96 5.17 -14.13 2.14
C ALA A 96 5.52 -14.11 3.64
N MET A 97 6.59 -14.81 4.05
CA MET A 97 7.02 -14.88 5.45
C MET A 97 7.44 -13.51 6.00
N ALA A 98 8.25 -12.78 5.23
CA ALA A 98 8.74 -11.45 5.64
C ALA A 98 7.61 -10.44 5.72
N LEU A 99 6.72 -10.44 4.72
CA LEU A 99 5.59 -9.53 4.65
C LEU A 99 4.58 -9.79 5.78
N THR A 100 4.20 -11.05 6.02
CA THR A 100 3.29 -11.43 7.11
C THR A 100 3.78 -10.88 8.44
N ARG A 101 5.05 -11.15 8.78
CA ARG A 101 5.65 -10.61 10.01
C ARG A 101 5.58 -9.09 10.07
N SER A 102 5.96 -8.43 8.98
CA SER A 102 6.00 -6.97 8.93
C SER A 102 4.64 -6.33 9.03
N ILE A 103 3.59 -6.91 8.42
CA ILE A 103 2.22 -6.42 8.56
C ILE A 103 1.73 -6.55 10.00
N LEU A 104 1.99 -7.68 10.65
CA LEU A 104 1.57 -7.92 12.04
C LEU A 104 2.27 -6.98 13.03
N GLU A 105 3.54 -6.66 12.79
CA GLU A 105 4.33 -5.75 13.63
C GLU A 105 3.96 -4.28 13.41
N ASN A 106 3.83 -3.83 12.16
CA ASN A 106 3.70 -2.41 11.81
C ASN A 106 2.26 -1.95 11.57
N ARG A 107 1.35 -2.88 11.24
CA ARG A 107 -0.06 -2.61 10.89
C ARG A 107 -0.20 -1.50 9.86
N PRO A 108 0.33 -1.69 8.65
CA PRO A 108 0.29 -0.69 7.59
C PRO A 108 -1.15 -0.52 7.05
N ASP A 109 -1.44 0.68 6.56
CA ASP A 109 -2.68 0.97 5.85
C ASP A 109 -2.63 0.51 4.39
N ILE A 110 -1.40 0.31 3.84
CA ILE A 110 -1.17 -0.15 2.48
C ILE A 110 0.22 -0.78 2.34
N VAL A 111 0.32 -1.76 1.45
CA VAL A 111 1.59 -2.40 1.05
C VAL A 111 1.89 -2.08 -0.41
N ILE A 112 3.13 -1.73 -0.71
CA ILE A 112 3.63 -1.48 -2.06
C ILE A 112 4.81 -2.41 -2.32
N SER A 113 4.68 -3.33 -3.27
CA SER A 113 5.80 -4.10 -3.79
C SER A 113 6.61 -3.24 -4.77
N VAL A 114 7.88 -3.02 -4.48
CA VAL A 114 8.75 -2.21 -5.34
C VAL A 114 9.97 -3.01 -5.74
N GLY A 115 10.32 -2.97 -7.02
CA GLY A 115 11.50 -3.70 -7.49
C GLY A 115 11.61 -3.72 -9.00
N THR A 116 12.39 -4.67 -9.50
CA THR A 116 12.63 -4.90 -10.92
C THR A 116 11.74 -6.01 -11.45
N ALA A 117 11.51 -6.00 -12.76
CA ALA A 117 10.76 -7.05 -13.46
C ALA A 117 11.24 -7.20 -14.91
N GLY A 118 11.09 -8.40 -15.46
CA GLY A 118 11.19 -8.63 -16.89
C GLY A 118 9.87 -8.33 -17.60
N THR A 119 9.89 -8.24 -18.92
CA THR A 119 8.69 -8.03 -19.74
C THR A 119 8.74 -8.79 -21.06
N PHE A 120 7.58 -9.00 -21.68
CA PHE A 120 7.46 -9.46 -23.07
C PHE A 120 7.09 -8.33 -24.05
N HIS A 121 6.51 -7.22 -23.55
CA HIS A 121 5.82 -6.23 -24.38
C HIS A 121 6.30 -4.80 -24.19
N HIS A 122 6.82 -4.48 -23.00
CA HIS A 122 7.26 -3.12 -22.65
C HIS A 122 8.74 -2.91 -22.98
N GLN A 123 9.21 -1.68 -22.79
CA GLN A 123 10.61 -1.32 -23.04
C GLN A 123 11.40 -1.30 -21.72
N VAL A 124 12.69 -1.62 -21.81
CA VAL A 124 13.62 -1.42 -20.70
C VAL A 124 13.62 0.05 -20.28
N GLY A 125 13.42 0.27 -18.98
CA GLY A 125 13.30 1.61 -18.41
C GLY A 125 11.88 2.07 -18.15
N ASP A 126 10.87 1.33 -18.60
CA ASP A 126 9.48 1.63 -18.24
C ASP A 126 9.22 1.37 -16.75
N ILE A 127 8.33 2.17 -16.16
CA ILE A 127 7.79 1.93 -14.82
C ILE A 127 6.32 1.57 -14.97
N ILE A 128 5.94 0.45 -14.36
CA ILE A 128 4.60 -0.11 -14.47
C ILE A 128 4.02 -0.30 -13.08
N VAL A 129 2.83 0.28 -12.87
CA VAL A 129 2.06 0.14 -11.63
C VAL A 129 0.96 -0.89 -11.84
N CYS A 130 1.11 -2.07 -11.23
CA CYS A 130 0.24 -3.21 -11.39
C CYS A 130 -0.73 -3.34 -10.22
N ARG A 131 -2.01 -3.56 -10.55
CA ARG A 131 -3.07 -3.92 -9.60
C ARG A 131 -3.57 -5.36 -9.80
N HIS A 132 -3.24 -5.96 -10.92
CA HIS A 132 -3.54 -7.34 -11.24
C HIS A 132 -2.32 -8.20 -11.05
N VAL A 133 -2.52 -9.39 -10.48
CA VAL A 133 -1.46 -10.37 -10.23
C VAL A 133 -1.91 -11.74 -10.66
N ILE A 134 -0.98 -12.54 -11.19
CA ILE A 134 -1.20 -13.97 -11.46
C ILE A 134 -0.06 -14.80 -10.90
N ASP A 135 -0.38 -16.00 -10.39
CA ASP A 135 0.60 -17.04 -10.07
C ASP A 135 0.83 -17.92 -11.29
N ARG A 136 1.92 -17.68 -12.02
CA ARG A 136 2.21 -18.43 -13.25
C ARG A 136 2.59 -19.89 -13.00
N ASP A 137 3.07 -20.24 -11.81
CA ASP A 137 3.48 -21.61 -11.51
C ASP A 137 2.28 -22.54 -11.47
N TYR A 138 1.12 -22.05 -11.00
CA TYR A 138 -0.11 -22.82 -10.88
C TYR A 138 -1.16 -22.47 -11.96
N TYR A 139 -0.95 -21.44 -12.77
CA TYR A 139 -1.94 -20.90 -13.68
C TYR A 139 -2.51 -21.93 -14.67
N LYS A 140 -1.66 -22.81 -15.19
CA LYS A 140 -2.09 -23.90 -16.12
C LYS A 140 -2.90 -24.99 -15.42
N ALA A 141 -2.77 -25.12 -14.11
CA ALA A 141 -3.45 -26.13 -13.30
C ALA A 141 -4.60 -25.57 -12.46
N LYS A 142 -4.91 -24.28 -12.58
CA LYS A 142 -5.86 -23.56 -11.72
C LYS A 142 -7.24 -24.22 -11.65
N ASP A 143 -7.76 -24.66 -12.79
CA ASP A 143 -9.09 -25.27 -12.88
C ASP A 143 -9.13 -26.69 -12.27
N VAL A 144 -8.00 -27.40 -12.29
CA VAL A 144 -7.86 -28.76 -11.73
C VAL A 144 -7.64 -28.72 -10.24
N LEU A 145 -6.86 -27.75 -9.77
CA LEU A 145 -6.47 -27.62 -8.38
C LEU A 145 -7.45 -26.72 -7.59
N GLU A 146 -8.39 -26.07 -8.27
CA GLU A 146 -9.32 -25.10 -7.69
C GLU A 146 -8.59 -23.99 -6.85
N LEU A 147 -7.40 -23.60 -7.33
CA LEU A 147 -6.55 -22.62 -6.63
C LEU A 147 -6.84 -21.19 -7.11
N PRO A 148 -6.88 -20.22 -6.19
CA PRO A 148 -6.89 -18.81 -6.57
C PRO A 148 -5.51 -18.43 -7.13
N CYS A 149 -5.37 -18.38 -8.45
CA CYS A 149 -4.11 -18.03 -9.14
C CYS A 149 -4.13 -16.64 -9.75
N GLU A 150 -5.20 -15.88 -9.55
CA GLU A 150 -5.39 -14.54 -10.07
C GLU A 150 -5.91 -13.63 -8.97
N GLY A 151 -5.46 -12.38 -8.99
CA GLY A 151 -5.92 -11.40 -8.04
C GLY A 151 -6.00 -10.00 -8.62
N THR A 152 -6.86 -9.19 -8.05
CA THR A 152 -7.03 -7.78 -8.44
C THR A 152 -7.25 -6.93 -7.21
N THR A 153 -6.41 -5.94 -7.02
CA THR A 153 -6.67 -4.88 -6.03
C THR A 153 -7.64 -3.86 -6.62
N PRO A 154 -8.68 -3.45 -5.89
CA PRO A 154 -9.54 -2.34 -6.30
C PRO A 154 -8.73 -1.08 -6.62
N GLU A 155 -9.27 -0.17 -7.43
CA GLU A 155 -8.63 1.12 -7.67
C GLU A 155 -8.50 1.90 -6.36
N LEU A 156 -7.26 2.23 -6.00
CA LEU A 156 -6.96 2.93 -4.76
C LEU A 156 -6.76 4.43 -5.06
N PRO A 157 -7.43 5.34 -4.32
CA PRO A 157 -7.19 6.78 -4.45
C PRO A 157 -5.71 7.15 -4.26
N PHE A 158 -5.00 6.39 -3.44
CA PHE A 158 -3.58 6.56 -3.18
C PHE A 158 -2.71 6.45 -4.45
N ILE A 159 -3.07 5.57 -5.40
CA ILE A 159 -2.35 5.41 -6.67
C ILE A 159 -2.41 6.69 -7.52
N LYS A 160 -3.45 7.52 -7.36
CA LYS A 160 -3.60 8.79 -8.10
C LYS A 160 -2.55 9.83 -7.72
N ARG A 161 -1.95 9.73 -6.54
CA ARG A 161 -0.86 10.60 -6.08
C ARG A 161 0.44 10.39 -6.86
N PHE A 162 0.62 9.22 -7.46
CA PHE A 162 1.80 8.90 -8.23
C PHE A 162 1.74 9.55 -9.61
N PRO A 163 2.86 10.08 -10.13
CA PRO A 163 2.89 10.75 -11.42
C PRO A 163 2.54 9.80 -12.57
N SER A 164 1.95 10.35 -13.63
CA SER A 164 1.68 9.61 -14.87
C SER A 164 2.72 9.87 -15.94
N VAL A 165 3.59 10.87 -15.74
CA VAL A 165 4.69 11.24 -16.64
C VAL A 165 5.87 11.70 -15.79
N ILE A 166 7.06 11.20 -16.08
CA ILE A 166 8.31 11.65 -15.47
C ILE A 166 9.35 11.85 -16.58
N GLU A 167 9.98 13.02 -16.60
CA GLU A 167 11.02 13.36 -17.59
C GLU A 167 10.58 13.05 -19.04
N GLY A 168 9.31 13.27 -19.35
CA GLY A 168 8.73 13.02 -20.68
C GLY A 168 8.38 11.55 -20.97
N LYS A 169 8.65 10.62 -20.04
CA LYS A 169 8.24 9.21 -20.15
C LYS A 169 6.88 8.98 -19.51
N THR A 170 6.03 8.24 -20.19
CA THR A 170 4.75 7.80 -19.65
C THR A 170 4.96 6.70 -18.59
N ILE A 171 4.28 6.85 -17.46
CA ILE A 171 4.19 5.81 -16.44
C ILE A 171 2.89 5.04 -16.67
N PHE A 172 3.02 3.75 -16.82
CA PHE A 172 1.89 2.85 -17.06
C PHE A 172 1.21 2.53 -15.71
N LYS A 173 -0.05 2.95 -15.54
CA LYS A 173 -0.81 2.78 -14.28
C LYS A 173 -2.19 2.19 -14.54
N SER A 174 -2.71 1.54 -13.52
CA SER A 174 -4.07 1.04 -13.34
C SER A 174 -4.28 -0.41 -13.75
N ASP A 175 -4.57 -0.73 -14.99
CA ASP A 175 -5.03 -2.07 -15.40
C ASP A 175 -3.89 -2.97 -15.90
N PHE A 176 -2.70 -2.77 -15.32
CA PHE A 176 -1.51 -3.56 -15.64
C PHE A 176 -1.37 -4.75 -14.69
N MET A 177 -0.77 -5.81 -15.21
CA MET A 177 -0.68 -7.11 -14.55
C MET A 177 0.76 -7.57 -14.38
N VAL A 178 1.07 -8.13 -13.21
CA VAL A 178 2.32 -8.83 -12.94
C VAL A 178 2.11 -10.33 -12.86
N SER A 179 2.93 -11.10 -13.57
CA SER A 179 3.01 -12.55 -13.51
C SER A 179 4.13 -12.98 -12.56
N CYS A 180 3.76 -13.66 -11.48
CA CYS A 180 4.68 -14.07 -10.41
C CYS A 180 4.96 -15.58 -10.45
N GLY A 181 6.18 -15.98 -10.09
CA GLY A 181 6.55 -17.40 -9.92
C GLY A 181 7.99 -17.57 -9.45
N ASP A 182 8.31 -18.74 -8.92
CA ASP A 182 9.60 -19.01 -8.24
C ASP A 182 10.77 -19.31 -9.18
N ASN A 183 10.65 -19.02 -10.46
CA ASN A 183 11.74 -19.15 -11.42
C ASN A 183 12.06 -17.83 -12.12
N PHE A 184 13.33 -17.60 -12.44
CA PHE A 184 13.75 -16.49 -13.29
C PHE A 184 13.38 -16.83 -14.74
N VAL A 185 12.49 -16.06 -15.33
CA VAL A 185 11.96 -16.32 -16.67
C VAL A 185 12.94 -15.83 -17.73
N THR A 186 13.43 -16.74 -18.53
CA THR A 186 14.31 -16.44 -19.69
C THR A 186 13.63 -16.72 -21.03
N GLU A 187 12.55 -17.50 -21.01
CA GLU A 187 11.72 -17.86 -22.15
C GLU A 187 10.32 -18.31 -21.69
N GLY A 188 9.38 -18.49 -22.60
CA GLY A 188 8.07 -19.02 -22.29
C GLY A 188 6.95 -17.98 -22.32
N GLU A 189 5.86 -18.27 -21.61
CA GLU A 189 4.64 -17.49 -21.65
C GLU A 189 4.51 -16.59 -20.41
N GLY A 190 4.18 -15.32 -20.62
CA GLY A 190 3.84 -14.38 -19.55
C GLY A 190 2.38 -14.41 -19.15
N PHE A 191 1.56 -15.28 -19.76
CA PHE A 191 0.10 -15.37 -19.58
C PHE A 191 -0.63 -14.03 -19.77
N GLY A 192 -0.14 -13.20 -20.71
CA GLY A 192 -0.70 -11.88 -21.01
C GLY A 192 -0.34 -10.79 -20.01
N ALA A 193 0.54 -11.08 -19.04
CA ALA A 193 0.98 -10.08 -18.09
C ALA A 193 1.94 -9.06 -18.72
N ASP A 194 1.93 -7.85 -18.19
CA ASP A 194 2.76 -6.73 -18.62
C ASP A 194 4.20 -6.90 -18.16
N VAL A 195 4.37 -7.39 -16.94
CA VAL A 195 5.68 -7.65 -16.30
C VAL A 195 5.70 -8.97 -15.58
N VAL A 196 6.91 -9.47 -15.34
CA VAL A 196 7.17 -10.77 -14.70
C VAL A 196 8.13 -10.58 -13.54
N ASP A 197 7.74 -11.06 -12.36
CA ASP A 197 8.58 -11.06 -11.16
C ASP A 197 8.54 -12.40 -10.41
N MET A 198 9.02 -12.39 -9.17
CA MET A 198 9.11 -13.62 -8.36
C MET A 198 8.41 -13.51 -6.99
N GLU A 199 7.74 -12.40 -6.66
CA GLU A 199 7.20 -12.14 -5.33
C GLU A 199 5.75 -11.66 -5.29
N SER A 200 5.32 -10.86 -6.26
CA SER A 200 4.11 -10.03 -6.17
C SER A 200 2.82 -10.81 -5.91
N PHE A 201 2.65 -12.03 -6.43
CA PHE A 201 1.44 -12.80 -6.13
C PHE A 201 1.39 -13.24 -4.66
N ALA A 202 2.51 -13.73 -4.13
CA ALA A 202 2.57 -14.14 -2.73
C ALA A 202 2.39 -12.95 -1.77
N GLU A 203 2.87 -11.78 -2.13
CA GLU A 203 2.66 -10.53 -1.38
C GLU A 203 1.20 -10.10 -1.43
N TYR A 204 0.57 -10.18 -2.61
CA TYR A 204 -0.86 -9.93 -2.77
C TYR A 204 -1.70 -10.88 -1.90
N ASP A 205 -1.41 -12.17 -1.95
CA ASP A 205 -2.16 -13.21 -1.22
C ASP A 205 -2.10 -12.98 0.30
N VAL A 206 -0.92 -12.68 0.83
CA VAL A 206 -0.73 -12.28 2.24
C VAL A 206 -1.55 -11.02 2.56
N CYS A 207 -1.54 -10.02 1.69
CA CYS A 207 -2.29 -8.79 1.89
C CYS A 207 -3.80 -9.02 1.87
N GLN A 208 -4.30 -9.90 0.99
CA GLN A 208 -5.71 -10.27 0.96
C GLN A 208 -6.13 -10.98 2.25
N GLU A 209 -5.35 -11.94 2.72
CA GLU A 209 -5.62 -12.69 3.96
C GLU A 209 -5.65 -11.76 5.19
N LEU A 210 -4.77 -10.76 5.23
CA LEU A 210 -4.67 -9.83 6.34
C LEU A 210 -5.50 -8.54 6.16
N GLY A 211 -6.23 -8.40 5.05
CA GLY A 211 -7.13 -7.28 4.78
C GLY A 211 -6.40 -5.95 4.54
N VAL A 212 -5.19 -5.98 3.98
CA VAL A 212 -4.38 -4.78 3.68
C VAL A 212 -4.36 -4.54 2.16
N PRO A 213 -4.67 -3.33 1.68
CA PRO A 213 -4.55 -2.98 0.27
C PRO A 213 -3.12 -3.18 -0.26
N PHE A 214 -3.01 -3.64 -1.53
CA PHE A 214 -1.74 -3.96 -2.18
C PHE A 214 -1.68 -3.42 -3.61
N PHE A 215 -0.51 -3.01 -4.07
CA PHE A 215 -0.18 -2.88 -5.48
C PHE A 215 1.33 -2.98 -5.70
N ALA A 216 1.75 -3.22 -6.94
CA ALA A 216 3.15 -3.32 -7.29
C ALA A 216 3.61 -2.18 -8.19
N ILE A 217 4.85 -1.71 -7.99
CA ILE A 217 5.55 -0.74 -8.85
C ILE A 217 6.83 -1.42 -9.34
N LYS A 218 6.88 -1.70 -10.63
CA LYS A 218 7.97 -2.45 -11.24
C LYS A 218 8.70 -1.63 -12.30
N TYR A 219 10.03 -1.61 -12.18
CA TYR A 219 10.91 -1.08 -13.22
C TYR A 219 11.32 -2.22 -14.16
N VAL A 220 11.11 -2.01 -15.45
CA VAL A 220 11.47 -3.01 -16.48
C VAL A 220 12.97 -3.00 -16.71
N THR A 221 13.64 -4.09 -16.38
CA THR A 221 15.09 -4.26 -16.55
C THR A 221 15.47 -4.95 -17.83
N ASP A 222 14.66 -5.90 -18.30
CA ASP A 222 14.97 -6.76 -19.43
C ASP A 222 13.73 -7.19 -20.21
N VAL A 223 13.96 -7.49 -21.49
CA VAL A 223 12.97 -8.14 -22.34
C VAL A 223 13.27 -9.63 -22.35
N ILE A 224 12.29 -10.44 -21.93
CA ILE A 224 12.42 -11.89 -21.81
C ILE A 224 12.79 -12.49 -23.17
N GLY A 225 13.74 -13.43 -23.17
CA GLY A 225 14.30 -14.03 -24.40
C GLY A 225 15.57 -13.35 -24.93
N GLN A 226 16.05 -12.27 -24.29
CA GLN A 226 17.21 -11.50 -24.74
C GLN A 226 18.32 -11.43 -23.68
N ASN A 227 18.89 -12.57 -23.23
CA ASN A 227 19.89 -12.65 -22.16
C ASN A 227 19.45 -11.94 -20.86
N SER A 228 18.23 -12.15 -20.45
CA SER A 228 17.55 -11.44 -19.36
C SER A 228 18.36 -11.33 -18.05
N MET A 229 19.01 -12.40 -17.61
CA MET A 229 19.76 -12.39 -16.35
C MET A 229 20.97 -11.43 -16.38
N GLU A 230 21.76 -11.42 -17.47
CA GLU A 230 22.90 -10.53 -17.60
C GLU A 230 22.48 -9.04 -17.73
N ILE A 231 21.39 -8.81 -18.47
CA ILE A 231 20.85 -7.49 -18.66
C ILE A 231 20.27 -6.94 -17.36
N TRP A 232 19.50 -7.76 -16.63
CA TRP A 232 18.94 -7.41 -15.32
C TRP A 232 20.04 -6.92 -14.36
N GLU A 233 21.15 -7.65 -14.21
CA GLU A 233 22.24 -7.26 -13.31
C GLU A 233 22.84 -5.90 -13.67
N LYS A 234 23.05 -5.67 -14.97
CA LYS A 234 23.59 -4.39 -15.47
C LYS A 234 22.64 -3.22 -15.24
N ARG A 235 21.32 -3.46 -15.20
CA ARG A 235 20.27 -2.42 -15.08
C ARG A 235 19.85 -2.11 -13.65
N LEU A 236 20.38 -2.79 -12.64
CA LEU A 236 20.04 -2.51 -11.24
C LEU A 236 20.37 -1.08 -10.77
N ALA A 237 21.45 -0.49 -11.30
CA ALA A 237 21.80 0.90 -10.98
C ALA A 237 20.81 1.89 -11.61
N ASP A 238 20.41 1.63 -12.85
CA ASP A 238 19.43 2.43 -13.59
C ASP A 238 18.06 2.37 -12.89
N SER A 239 17.64 1.17 -12.44
CA SER A 239 16.37 0.99 -11.73
C SER A 239 16.30 1.81 -10.46
N ARG A 240 17.37 1.84 -9.65
CA ARG A 240 17.41 2.66 -8.43
C ARG A 240 17.29 4.15 -8.74
N THR A 241 17.98 4.63 -9.78
CA THR A 241 17.91 6.04 -10.18
C THR A 241 16.51 6.41 -10.64
N ALA A 242 15.90 5.58 -11.49
CA ALA A 242 14.55 5.79 -12.00
C ALA A 242 13.49 5.74 -10.90
N LEU A 243 13.52 4.73 -10.03
CA LEU A 243 12.59 4.60 -8.91
C LEU A 243 12.76 5.74 -7.90
N THR A 244 14.00 6.16 -7.59
CA THR A 244 14.23 7.33 -6.74
C THR A 244 13.59 8.58 -7.34
N THR A 245 13.78 8.82 -8.63
CA THR A 245 13.16 9.95 -9.35
C THR A 245 11.63 9.83 -9.32
N TYR A 246 11.11 8.63 -9.54
CA TYR A 246 9.67 8.36 -9.51
C TYR A 246 9.04 8.76 -8.16
N PHE A 247 9.60 8.27 -7.07
CA PHE A 247 9.07 8.53 -5.73
C PHE A 247 9.23 9.99 -5.29
N LYS A 248 10.26 10.70 -5.74
CA LYS A 248 10.43 12.15 -5.48
C LYS A 248 9.37 13.04 -6.15
N ASN A 249 8.70 12.55 -7.18
CA ASN A 249 7.67 13.29 -7.91
C ASN A 249 6.23 12.98 -7.47
N ILE A 250 6.03 12.29 -6.35
CA ILE A 250 4.71 12.02 -5.76
C ILE A 250 4.18 13.30 -5.10
N GLN A 251 2.88 13.57 -5.33
CA GLN A 251 2.16 14.74 -4.80
C GLN A 251 1.29 14.41 -3.59
#